data_7e251dc1309934a7eb4f93feff8882bd
#
_entry.id   7e251dc1309934a7eb4f93feff8882bd
#
_cell.length_a   1.000
_cell.length_b   1.000
_cell.length_c   1.000
_cell.angle_alpha   90.00
_cell.angle_beta   90.00
_cell.angle_gamma   90.00
#
_symmetry.space_group_name_H-M   'P 1'
#
loop_
_entity.id
_entity.type
_entity.pdbx_description
1 polymer ?
#
loop_
_entity_poly.entity_id
_entity_poly.type
_entity_poly.pdbx_seq_one_letter_code
_entity_poly.pdbx_strand_id
1 'polypeptide(L)'
;MERLKRMLIFAKVVEGGSFTSAARQLQMSVSSISQTVAKLENELQVKLLNRSTRSIGLTEAGKIYYQGCRRMLVEFNEVHEQLYAFNNTPIGTLRIGSSSTMAHNVLAAITAEMLKEYPGLSVNLVTGIPAPDLIAAGLDLVVRVGALQDSSLFSRRLGAMPMVVCAAKSYLVTHGTPEKPSDMGNFSWLEYDVRPDSEFELIAPEGITLHLAPQGRFATNDSQTLIRWLTAGAGIAYVPIMWVLDEIKQGNVEILFNRYLSDPRPVYAVYTQKDKLPLKVQVCINYLLEYFNTVGSVYQAFRQDNNS
;
A
#
# COMPACT_ATOMS: atom_id res chain seq x y z
N MET A 1 27.57 -12.19 -22.48
CA MET A 1 26.63 -12.98 -21.66
C MET A 1 27.12 -13.26 -20.23
N GLU A 2 28.37 -13.62 -20.01
CA GLU A 2 28.86 -13.95 -18.65
C GLU A 2 28.85 -12.76 -17.67
N ARG A 3 29.14 -11.53 -18.12
CA ARG A 3 29.19 -10.35 -17.25
C ARG A 3 27.82 -9.99 -16.69
N LEU A 4 26.77 -10.03 -17.50
CA LEU A 4 25.38 -9.79 -17.06
C LEU A 4 24.94 -10.85 -16.03
N LYS A 5 25.30 -12.12 -16.23
CA LYS A 5 25.05 -13.19 -15.27
C LYS A 5 25.72 -12.92 -13.92
N ARG A 6 26.97 -12.42 -13.92
CA ARG A 6 27.69 -12.07 -12.67
C ARG A 6 27.04 -10.91 -11.96
N MET A 7 26.59 -9.89 -12.71
CA MET A 7 25.86 -8.73 -12.17
C MET A 7 24.54 -9.18 -11.51
N LEU A 8 23.79 -10.06 -12.17
CA LEU A 8 22.55 -10.64 -11.62
C LEU A 8 22.83 -11.38 -10.30
N ILE A 9 23.84 -12.26 -10.31
CA ILE A 9 24.22 -13.05 -9.13
C ILE A 9 24.61 -12.12 -7.96
N PHE A 10 25.43 -11.11 -8.22
CA PHE A 10 25.82 -10.14 -7.21
C PHE A 10 24.61 -9.38 -6.66
N ALA A 11 23.71 -8.90 -7.52
CA ALA A 11 22.49 -8.22 -7.10
C ALA A 11 21.61 -9.13 -6.22
N LYS A 12 21.47 -10.40 -6.56
CA LYS A 12 20.70 -11.38 -5.76
C LYS A 12 21.34 -11.69 -4.41
N VAL A 13 22.67 -11.67 -4.31
CA VAL A 13 23.38 -11.81 -3.02
C VAL A 13 23.08 -10.62 -2.11
N VAL A 14 23.08 -9.41 -2.66
CA VAL A 14 22.75 -8.18 -1.92
C VAL A 14 21.30 -8.17 -1.47
N GLU A 15 20.36 -8.43 -2.38
CA GLU A 15 18.91 -8.48 -2.12
C GLU A 15 18.54 -9.54 -1.07
N GLY A 16 19.16 -10.72 -1.17
CA GLY A 16 18.91 -11.84 -0.25
C GLY A 16 19.64 -11.74 1.09
N GLY A 17 20.53 -10.75 1.27
CA GLY A 17 21.35 -10.55 2.48
C GLY A 17 22.32 -11.69 2.80
N SER A 18 22.38 -12.74 1.97
CA SER A 18 23.28 -13.88 2.17
C SER A 18 23.53 -14.67 0.88
N PHE A 19 24.70 -15.31 0.81
CA PHE A 19 25.03 -16.23 -0.30
C PHE A 19 24.09 -17.44 -0.35
N THR A 20 23.60 -17.91 0.80
CA THR A 20 22.68 -19.05 0.90
C THR A 20 21.30 -18.69 0.34
N SER A 21 20.80 -17.50 0.62
CA SER A 21 19.53 -17.00 0.07
C SER A 21 19.59 -16.87 -1.45
N ALA A 22 20.66 -16.27 -1.97
CA ALA A 22 20.88 -16.14 -3.41
C ALA A 22 21.02 -17.50 -4.10
N ALA A 23 21.72 -18.45 -3.49
CA ALA A 23 21.91 -19.81 -4.00
C ALA A 23 20.57 -20.53 -4.16
N ARG A 24 19.67 -20.40 -3.16
CA ARG A 24 18.32 -20.97 -3.20
C ARG A 24 17.48 -20.32 -4.32
N GLN A 25 17.49 -18.99 -4.44
CA GLN A 25 16.72 -18.27 -5.45
C GLN A 25 17.18 -18.59 -6.89
N LEU A 26 18.48 -18.77 -7.08
CA LEU A 26 19.07 -19.03 -8.40
C LEU A 26 19.27 -20.50 -8.70
N GLN A 27 18.88 -21.42 -7.81
CA GLN A 27 19.07 -22.87 -7.92
C GLN A 27 20.52 -23.25 -8.20
N MET A 28 21.45 -22.57 -7.52
CA MET A 28 22.89 -22.76 -7.65
C MET A 28 23.52 -23.18 -6.31
N SER A 29 24.74 -23.75 -6.32
CA SER A 29 25.46 -24.00 -5.08
C SER A 29 26.01 -22.70 -4.48
N VAL A 30 26.07 -22.63 -3.16
CA VAL A 30 26.64 -21.49 -2.42
C VAL A 30 28.11 -21.22 -2.84
N SER A 31 28.87 -22.28 -3.09
CA SER A 31 30.24 -22.18 -3.58
C SER A 31 30.34 -21.53 -4.97
N SER A 32 29.42 -21.88 -5.88
CA SER A 32 29.36 -21.29 -7.22
C SER A 32 29.01 -19.80 -7.18
N ILE A 33 28.03 -19.41 -6.33
CA ILE A 33 27.67 -18.01 -6.11
C ILE A 33 28.87 -17.22 -5.57
N SER A 34 29.54 -17.77 -4.52
CA SER A 34 30.73 -17.12 -3.90
C SER A 34 31.88 -16.94 -4.88
N GLN A 35 32.17 -17.97 -5.69
CA GLN A 35 33.22 -17.89 -6.72
C GLN A 35 32.86 -16.86 -7.81
N THR A 36 31.60 -16.79 -8.19
CA THR A 36 31.14 -15.82 -9.20
C THR A 36 31.28 -14.38 -8.74
N VAL A 37 30.93 -14.10 -7.47
CA VAL A 37 31.14 -12.76 -6.88
C VAL A 37 32.62 -12.45 -6.73
N ALA A 38 33.44 -13.41 -6.31
CA ALA A 38 34.89 -13.23 -6.20
C ALA A 38 35.55 -12.93 -7.56
N LYS A 39 35.11 -13.62 -8.64
CA LYS A 39 35.56 -13.32 -10.01
C LYS A 39 35.17 -11.92 -10.44
N LEU A 40 33.95 -11.47 -10.11
CA LEU A 40 33.48 -10.12 -10.39
C LEU A 40 34.35 -9.07 -9.69
N GLU A 41 34.61 -9.22 -8.37
CA GLU A 41 35.48 -8.33 -7.60
C GLU A 41 36.91 -8.28 -8.18
N ASN A 42 37.43 -9.43 -8.59
CA ASN A 42 38.77 -9.50 -9.22
C ASN A 42 38.82 -8.80 -10.57
N GLU A 43 37.78 -8.93 -11.40
CA GLU A 43 37.71 -8.20 -12.70
C GLU A 43 37.61 -6.70 -12.51
N LEU A 44 36.88 -6.27 -11.51
CA LEU A 44 36.72 -4.84 -11.19
C LEU A 44 37.91 -4.28 -10.37
N GLN A 45 38.82 -5.15 -9.90
CA GLN A 45 39.95 -4.80 -9.04
C GLN A 45 39.52 -4.02 -7.77
N VAL A 46 38.29 -4.31 -7.29
CA VAL A 46 37.71 -3.65 -6.10
C VAL A 46 36.81 -4.62 -5.33
N LYS A 47 36.82 -4.49 -4.00
CA LYS A 47 35.89 -5.24 -3.16
C LYS A 47 34.51 -4.57 -3.16
N LEU A 48 33.48 -5.35 -3.44
CA LEU A 48 32.09 -4.91 -3.44
C LEU A 48 31.37 -5.27 -2.13
N LEU A 49 31.82 -6.36 -1.47
CA LEU A 49 31.21 -6.86 -0.25
C LEU A 49 32.18 -6.83 0.93
N ASN A 50 31.71 -6.35 2.07
CA ASN A 50 32.33 -6.57 3.37
C ASN A 50 31.84 -7.91 3.91
N ARG A 51 32.74 -8.89 4.01
CA ARG A 51 32.43 -10.23 4.51
C ARG A 51 32.67 -10.25 6.03
N SER A 52 31.63 -10.22 6.82
CA SER A 52 31.69 -10.62 8.23
C SER A 52 31.03 -11.99 8.40
N THR A 53 31.39 -12.71 9.45
CA THR A 53 30.80 -14.04 9.72
C THR A 53 29.31 -13.99 10.06
N ARG A 54 28.73 -12.80 10.28
CA ARG A 54 27.33 -12.61 10.70
C ARG A 54 26.44 -11.88 9.69
N SER A 55 27.03 -11.11 8.75
CA SER A 55 26.23 -10.35 7.76
C SER A 55 27.07 -9.98 6.55
N ILE A 56 26.39 -9.83 5.40
CA ILE A 56 26.96 -9.27 4.18
C ILE A 56 26.63 -7.77 4.15
N GLY A 57 27.66 -6.93 4.15
CA GLY A 57 27.55 -5.49 3.96
C GLY A 57 28.11 -5.07 2.59
N LEU A 58 27.60 -3.99 2.03
CA LEU A 58 28.17 -3.36 0.84
C LEU A 58 29.35 -2.45 1.23
N THR A 59 30.41 -2.44 0.41
CA THR A 59 31.39 -1.35 0.39
C THR A 59 30.79 -0.15 -0.33
N GLU A 60 31.44 1.02 -0.28
CA GLU A 60 31.01 2.18 -1.09
C GLU A 60 31.02 1.84 -2.58
N ALA A 61 32.06 1.16 -3.08
CA ALA A 61 32.09 0.66 -4.45
C ALA A 61 30.96 -0.35 -4.72
N GLY A 62 30.66 -1.21 -3.74
CA GLY A 62 29.54 -2.15 -3.80
C GLY A 62 28.18 -1.48 -3.93
N LYS A 63 27.94 -0.37 -3.22
CA LYS A 63 26.71 0.44 -3.34
C LYS A 63 26.55 1.01 -4.74
N ILE A 64 27.61 1.64 -5.27
CA ILE A 64 27.62 2.21 -6.63
C ILE A 64 27.34 1.10 -7.66
N TYR A 65 28.04 -0.02 -7.55
CA TYR A 65 27.91 -1.12 -8.50
C TYR A 65 26.54 -1.77 -8.42
N TYR A 66 25.99 -1.98 -7.21
CA TYR A 66 24.66 -2.52 -6.99
C TYR A 66 23.56 -1.64 -7.62
N GLN A 67 23.64 -0.32 -7.44
CA GLN A 67 22.71 0.61 -8.07
C GLN A 67 22.77 0.50 -9.61
N GLY A 68 23.98 0.36 -10.17
CA GLY A 68 24.18 0.12 -11.61
C GLY A 68 23.57 -1.20 -12.07
N CYS A 69 23.79 -2.30 -11.35
CA CYS A 69 23.19 -3.60 -11.63
C CYS A 69 21.68 -3.53 -11.62
N ARG A 70 21.08 -2.88 -10.62
CA ARG A 70 19.63 -2.72 -10.53
C ARG A 70 19.05 -2.02 -11.75
N ARG A 71 19.62 -0.87 -12.16
CA ARG A 71 19.15 -0.14 -13.35
C ARG A 71 19.20 -1.02 -14.61
N MET A 72 20.32 -1.72 -14.84
CA MET A 72 20.43 -2.62 -16.00
C MET A 72 19.46 -3.79 -15.98
N LEU A 73 19.19 -4.36 -14.81
CA LEU A 73 18.23 -5.45 -14.67
C LEU A 73 16.80 -4.97 -14.90
N VAL A 74 16.46 -3.76 -14.45
CA VAL A 74 15.16 -3.14 -14.74
C VAL A 74 15.00 -2.95 -16.24
N GLU A 75 15.96 -2.31 -16.91
CA GLU A 75 15.94 -2.09 -18.36
C GLU A 75 15.81 -3.39 -19.16
N PHE A 76 16.58 -4.42 -18.77
CA PHE A 76 16.51 -5.73 -19.41
C PHE A 76 15.12 -6.37 -19.28
N ASN A 77 14.51 -6.30 -18.10
CA ASN A 77 13.17 -6.81 -17.87
C ASN A 77 12.11 -5.99 -18.63
N GLU A 78 12.26 -4.66 -18.69
CA GLU A 78 11.34 -3.78 -19.43
C GLU A 78 11.31 -4.12 -20.91
N VAL A 79 12.45 -4.43 -21.53
CA VAL A 79 12.50 -4.88 -22.94
C VAL A 79 11.70 -6.17 -23.13
N HIS A 80 11.86 -7.13 -22.23
CA HIS A 80 11.08 -8.37 -22.28
C HIS A 80 9.58 -8.12 -22.07
N GLU A 81 9.22 -7.30 -21.06
CA GLU A 81 7.82 -6.94 -20.79
C GLU A 81 7.18 -6.21 -21.97
N GLN A 82 7.92 -5.32 -22.66
CA GLN A 82 7.44 -4.66 -23.88
C GLN A 82 7.16 -5.65 -25.00
N LEU A 83 8.00 -6.66 -25.20
CA LEU A 83 7.75 -7.71 -26.20
C LEU A 83 6.51 -8.56 -25.87
N TYR A 84 6.29 -8.88 -24.58
CA TYR A 84 5.09 -9.59 -24.16
C TYR A 84 3.84 -8.71 -24.19
N ALA A 85 3.99 -7.38 -24.01
CA ALA A 85 2.87 -6.44 -24.13
C ALA A 85 2.26 -6.40 -25.55
N PHE A 86 3.01 -6.77 -26.60
CA PHE A 86 2.44 -6.99 -27.93
C PHE A 86 1.36 -8.09 -27.95
N ASN A 87 1.40 -9.02 -27.01
CA ASN A 87 0.40 -10.08 -26.85
C ASN A 87 -0.69 -9.75 -25.84
N ASN A 88 -0.77 -8.51 -25.33
CA ASN A 88 -1.70 -8.06 -24.30
C ASN A 88 -1.72 -8.90 -23.00
N THR A 89 -0.65 -9.61 -22.70
CA THR A 89 -0.55 -10.47 -21.51
C THR A 89 0.48 -9.91 -20.54
N PRO A 90 0.06 -9.42 -19.36
CA PRO A 90 1.00 -8.94 -18.35
C PRO A 90 1.75 -10.11 -17.70
N ILE A 91 3.07 -9.98 -17.57
CA ILE A 91 3.94 -10.97 -16.93
C ILE A 91 4.96 -10.31 -16.00
N GLY A 92 5.65 -11.14 -15.22
CA GLY A 92 6.74 -10.71 -14.35
C GLY A 92 6.28 -10.32 -12.93
N THR A 93 7.13 -9.66 -12.18
CA THR A 93 6.84 -9.27 -10.79
C THR A 93 6.40 -7.81 -10.72
N LEU A 94 5.20 -7.56 -10.21
CA LEU A 94 4.70 -6.24 -9.86
C LEU A 94 5.04 -5.93 -8.40
N ARG A 95 5.85 -4.89 -8.17
CA ARG A 95 6.28 -4.44 -6.85
C ARG A 95 5.49 -3.22 -6.43
N ILE A 96 4.63 -3.38 -5.43
CA ILE A 96 3.72 -2.32 -4.96
C ILE A 96 4.12 -1.89 -3.55
N GLY A 97 4.30 -0.58 -3.37
CA GLY A 97 4.47 0.04 -2.06
C GLY A 97 3.16 0.62 -1.54
N SER A 98 2.92 0.53 -0.23
CA SER A 98 1.76 1.18 0.40
C SER A 98 1.92 1.30 1.92
N SER A 99 0.95 1.93 2.59
CA SER A 99 0.76 1.76 4.03
C SER A 99 0.26 0.35 4.34
N SER A 100 0.54 -0.16 5.54
CA SER A 100 0.04 -1.46 6.00
C SER A 100 -1.49 -1.52 5.94
N THR A 101 -2.15 -0.43 6.30
CA THR A 101 -3.60 -0.28 6.23
C THR A 101 -4.15 -0.47 4.81
N MET A 102 -3.54 0.20 3.82
CA MET A 102 -3.95 0.07 2.41
C MET A 102 -3.67 -1.35 1.89
N ALA A 103 -2.55 -1.93 2.28
CA ALA A 103 -2.21 -3.31 1.92
C ALA A 103 -3.26 -4.30 2.43
N HIS A 104 -3.63 -4.23 3.72
CA HIS A 104 -4.59 -5.16 4.33
C HIS A 104 -6.02 -4.97 3.82
N ASN A 105 -6.50 -3.72 3.76
CA ASN A 105 -7.93 -3.48 3.54
C ASN A 105 -8.30 -3.35 2.05
N VAL A 106 -7.30 -3.21 1.15
CA VAL A 106 -7.57 -2.97 -0.28
C VAL A 106 -6.69 -3.85 -1.17
N LEU A 107 -5.36 -3.70 -1.10
CA LEU A 107 -4.47 -4.29 -2.10
C LEU A 107 -4.41 -5.82 -2.04
N ALA A 108 -4.56 -6.42 -0.86
CA ALA A 108 -4.51 -7.87 -0.71
C ALA A 108 -5.62 -8.56 -1.52
N ALA A 109 -6.86 -8.07 -1.42
CA ALA A 109 -8.00 -8.61 -2.17
C ALA A 109 -7.86 -8.36 -3.68
N ILE A 110 -7.52 -7.13 -4.08
CA ILE A 110 -7.38 -6.74 -5.48
C ILE A 110 -6.27 -7.54 -6.17
N THR A 111 -5.11 -7.67 -5.52
CA THR A 111 -3.99 -8.41 -6.12
C THR A 111 -4.27 -9.90 -6.19
N ALA A 112 -4.98 -10.47 -5.23
CA ALA A 112 -5.41 -11.86 -5.28
C ALA A 112 -6.36 -12.12 -6.47
N GLU A 113 -7.30 -11.20 -6.74
CA GLU A 113 -8.20 -11.31 -7.88
C GLU A 113 -7.46 -11.16 -9.21
N MET A 114 -6.61 -10.15 -9.32
CA MET A 114 -5.76 -9.91 -10.49
C MET A 114 -4.89 -11.13 -10.85
N LEU A 115 -4.32 -11.82 -9.85
CA LEU A 115 -3.46 -12.98 -10.10
C LEU A 115 -4.23 -14.23 -10.57
N LYS A 116 -5.54 -14.32 -10.33
CA LYS A 116 -6.38 -15.38 -10.90
C LYS A 116 -6.51 -15.22 -12.42
N GLU A 117 -6.66 -13.98 -12.89
CA GLU A 117 -6.80 -13.66 -14.30
C GLU A 117 -5.45 -13.71 -15.05
N TYR A 118 -4.36 -13.31 -14.37
CA TYR A 118 -3.04 -13.20 -14.98
C TYR A 118 -2.01 -14.13 -14.31
N PRO A 119 -1.99 -15.44 -14.63
CA PRO A 119 -1.12 -16.42 -13.97
C PRO A 119 0.38 -16.21 -14.23
N GLY A 120 0.74 -15.42 -15.24
CA GLY A 120 2.13 -15.00 -15.51
C GLY A 120 2.65 -13.88 -14.63
N LEU A 121 1.78 -13.27 -13.80
CA LEU A 121 2.17 -12.24 -12.85
C LEU A 121 2.55 -12.82 -11.47
N SER A 122 3.42 -12.09 -10.80
CA SER A 122 3.70 -12.22 -9.38
C SER A 122 3.58 -10.86 -8.72
N VAL A 123 3.15 -10.79 -7.48
CA VAL A 123 3.03 -9.55 -6.72
C VAL A 123 3.95 -9.58 -5.50
N ASN A 124 4.62 -8.46 -5.27
CA ASN A 124 5.39 -8.19 -4.07
C ASN A 124 4.85 -6.91 -3.43
N LEU A 125 4.09 -7.04 -2.32
CA LEU A 125 3.60 -5.93 -1.53
C LEU A 125 4.62 -5.55 -0.46
N VAL A 126 5.03 -4.29 -0.45
CA VAL A 126 5.98 -3.75 0.52
C VAL A 126 5.32 -2.64 1.31
N THR A 127 5.31 -2.76 2.63
CA THR A 127 4.66 -1.79 3.53
C THR A 127 5.67 -1.04 4.37
N GLY A 128 5.24 0.14 4.89
CA GLY A 128 6.08 0.91 5.81
C GLY A 128 7.23 1.68 5.16
N ILE A 129 7.21 1.88 3.83
CA ILE A 129 8.23 2.67 3.15
C ILE A 129 7.91 4.16 3.28
N PRO A 130 8.86 5.00 3.76
CA PRO A 130 8.72 6.44 3.75
C PRO A 130 8.53 7.00 2.33
N ALA A 131 7.91 8.16 2.24
CA ALA A 131 7.38 8.76 1.03
C ALA A 131 8.30 8.96 -0.20
N PRO A 132 9.60 9.25 -0.13
CA PRO A 132 10.33 9.64 -1.34
C PRO A 132 11.03 8.51 -2.11
N ASP A 133 11.02 7.26 -1.64
CA ASP A 133 12.01 6.27 -2.07
C ASP A 133 11.49 5.16 -3.02
N LEU A 134 10.57 5.51 -3.92
CA LEU A 134 10.02 4.59 -4.93
C LEU A 134 11.15 3.97 -5.77
N ILE A 135 12.09 4.81 -6.22
CA ILE A 135 13.23 4.39 -7.06
C ILE A 135 14.22 3.56 -6.26
N ALA A 136 14.62 4.02 -5.06
CA ALA A 136 15.59 3.31 -4.25
C ALA A 136 15.05 1.97 -3.73
N ALA A 137 13.75 1.88 -3.46
CA ALA A 137 13.09 0.64 -3.07
C ALA A 137 12.81 -0.30 -4.27
N GLY A 138 12.99 0.16 -5.51
CA GLY A 138 12.71 -0.63 -6.72
C GLY A 138 11.27 -1.04 -6.87
N LEU A 139 10.36 -0.13 -6.54
CA LEU A 139 8.93 -0.31 -6.68
C LEU A 139 8.47 0.13 -8.06
N ASP A 140 7.51 -0.60 -8.61
CA ASP A 140 6.84 -0.22 -9.87
C ASP A 140 5.74 0.82 -9.62
N LEU A 141 5.07 0.70 -8.46
CA LEU A 141 3.89 1.47 -8.11
C LEU A 141 3.84 1.71 -6.60
N VAL A 142 3.39 2.90 -6.18
CA VAL A 142 3.01 3.17 -4.78
C VAL A 142 1.57 3.66 -4.72
N VAL A 143 0.75 3.09 -3.85
CA VAL A 143 -0.61 3.56 -3.58
C VAL A 143 -0.59 4.45 -2.33
N ARG A 144 -1.03 5.69 -2.49
CA ARG A 144 -1.03 6.72 -1.44
C ARG A 144 -2.40 7.31 -1.20
N VAL A 145 -2.63 7.67 0.05
CA VAL A 145 -3.84 8.34 0.53
C VAL A 145 -3.48 9.76 0.99
N GLY A 146 -4.34 10.71 0.66
CA GLY A 146 -4.19 12.12 1.02
C GLY A 146 -3.48 12.94 -0.04
N ALA A 147 -3.20 14.20 0.28
CA ALA A 147 -2.52 15.12 -0.63
C ALA A 147 -1.11 14.63 -0.96
N LEU A 148 -0.72 14.77 -2.22
CA LEU A 148 0.63 14.49 -2.67
C LEU A 148 1.51 15.73 -2.43
N GLN A 149 2.71 15.50 -1.94
CA GLN A 149 3.75 16.54 -1.93
C GLN A 149 4.36 16.69 -3.32
N ASP A 150 4.84 17.86 -3.65
CA ASP A 150 5.54 18.10 -4.91
C ASP A 150 6.74 17.16 -5.04
N SER A 151 6.76 16.42 -6.13
CA SER A 151 7.82 15.45 -6.44
C SER A 151 7.99 15.31 -7.94
N SER A 152 9.14 14.77 -8.36
CA SER A 152 9.39 14.42 -9.76
C SER A 152 8.65 13.17 -10.23
N LEU A 153 7.81 12.58 -9.39
CA LEU A 153 7.05 11.37 -9.69
C LEU A 153 5.73 11.71 -10.39
N PHE A 154 5.27 10.78 -11.21
CA PHE A 154 3.96 10.89 -11.83
C PHE A 154 2.89 10.29 -10.93
N SER A 155 1.69 10.85 -11.01
CA SER A 155 0.57 10.35 -10.23
C SER A 155 -0.71 10.25 -11.07
N ARG A 156 -1.52 9.25 -10.75
CA ARG A 156 -2.88 9.10 -11.28
C ARG A 156 -3.84 8.98 -10.12
N ARG A 157 -4.86 9.84 -10.09
CA ARG A 157 -5.94 9.72 -9.11
C ARG A 157 -6.71 8.43 -9.37
N LEU A 158 -6.82 7.56 -8.36
CA LEU A 158 -7.54 6.29 -8.41
C LEU A 158 -9.01 6.47 -7.98
N GLY A 159 -9.26 7.41 -7.09
CA GLY A 159 -10.56 7.69 -6.51
C GLY A 159 -10.43 8.40 -5.18
N ALA A 160 -11.37 8.13 -4.29
CA ALA A 160 -11.35 8.65 -2.94
C ALA A 160 -11.88 7.61 -1.95
N MET A 161 -11.50 7.74 -0.68
CA MET A 161 -12.02 6.93 0.42
C MET A 161 -13.07 7.74 1.17
N PRO A 162 -14.36 7.43 1.03
CA PRO A 162 -15.39 8.01 1.87
C PRO A 162 -15.16 7.66 3.33
N MET A 163 -15.31 8.66 4.21
CA MET A 163 -15.15 8.51 5.64
C MET A 163 -16.53 8.47 6.30
N VAL A 164 -16.67 7.67 7.35
CA VAL A 164 -17.91 7.54 8.10
C VAL A 164 -17.64 7.57 9.60
N VAL A 165 -18.57 8.14 10.36
CA VAL A 165 -18.65 7.95 11.79
C VAL A 165 -19.49 6.70 12.04
N CYS A 166 -19.01 5.76 12.82
CA CYS A 166 -19.71 4.50 13.04
C CYS A 166 -19.46 3.91 14.43
N ALA A 167 -20.33 3.02 14.85
CA ALA A 167 -20.21 2.28 16.11
C ALA A 167 -20.78 0.86 15.95
N ALA A 168 -20.31 -0.07 16.79
CA ALA A 168 -20.94 -1.38 16.88
C ALA A 168 -22.37 -1.25 17.43
N LYS A 169 -23.30 -2.03 16.89
CA LYS A 169 -24.69 -2.06 17.36
C LYS A 169 -24.79 -2.42 18.85
N SER A 170 -23.95 -3.33 19.32
CA SER A 170 -23.85 -3.70 20.73
C SER A 170 -23.49 -2.52 21.64
N TYR A 171 -22.61 -1.63 21.17
CA TYR A 171 -22.26 -0.41 21.88
C TYR A 171 -23.45 0.55 21.98
N LEU A 172 -24.14 0.77 20.85
CA LEU A 172 -25.30 1.68 20.79
C LEU A 172 -26.47 1.21 21.64
N VAL A 173 -26.72 -0.12 21.70
CA VAL A 173 -27.75 -0.70 22.56
C VAL A 173 -27.49 -0.40 24.03
N THR A 174 -26.23 -0.38 24.46
CA THR A 174 -25.84 -0.18 25.86
C THR A 174 -25.74 1.28 26.26
N HIS A 175 -25.25 2.14 25.34
CA HIS A 175 -24.89 3.53 25.66
C HIS A 175 -25.82 4.56 25.00
N GLY A 176 -26.78 4.10 24.18
CA GLY A 176 -27.62 4.98 23.37
C GLY A 176 -26.94 5.38 22.04
N THR A 177 -27.73 6.00 21.17
CA THR A 177 -27.26 6.50 19.86
C THR A 177 -27.18 8.02 19.91
N PRO A 178 -26.04 8.64 19.54
CA PRO A 178 -25.94 10.10 19.47
C PRO A 178 -26.82 10.62 18.33
N GLU A 179 -27.64 11.64 18.58
CA GLU A 179 -28.54 12.22 17.59
C GLU A 179 -27.85 13.22 16.67
N LYS A 180 -26.86 13.94 17.19
CA LYS A 180 -26.10 14.95 16.46
C LYS A 180 -24.60 14.88 16.83
N PRO A 181 -23.70 15.39 15.97
CA PRO A 181 -22.26 15.33 16.19
C PRO A 181 -21.79 15.95 17.51
N SER A 182 -22.48 16.98 18.03
CA SER A 182 -22.15 17.58 19.33
C SER A 182 -22.34 16.64 20.53
N ASP A 183 -23.11 15.56 20.38
CA ASP A 183 -23.37 14.61 21.47
C ASP A 183 -22.20 13.64 21.67
N MET A 184 -21.27 13.57 20.70
CA MET A 184 -20.14 12.62 20.73
C MET A 184 -19.23 12.75 21.95
N GLY A 185 -19.19 13.95 22.58
CA GLY A 185 -18.43 14.17 23.82
C GLY A 185 -18.89 13.28 25.00
N ASN A 186 -20.09 12.71 24.93
CA ASN A 186 -20.66 11.83 25.96
C ASN A 186 -20.37 10.33 25.69
N PHE A 187 -19.69 10.01 24.61
CA PHE A 187 -19.44 8.63 24.17
C PHE A 187 -17.93 8.33 24.16
N SER A 188 -17.59 7.07 24.33
CA SER A 188 -16.21 6.61 24.14
C SER A 188 -15.80 6.78 22.70
N TRP A 189 -14.63 7.39 22.49
CA TRP A 189 -14.05 7.59 21.16
C TRP A 189 -12.87 6.67 20.92
N LEU A 190 -12.74 6.15 19.69
CA LEU A 190 -11.64 5.32 19.24
C LEU A 190 -10.81 6.14 18.26
N GLU A 191 -9.59 6.51 18.64
CA GLU A 191 -8.71 7.35 17.84
C GLU A 191 -7.83 6.52 16.92
N TYR A 192 -7.79 6.93 15.64
CA TYR A 192 -6.78 6.46 14.71
C TYR A 192 -5.64 7.48 14.68
N ASP A 193 -4.64 7.23 15.51
CA ASP A 193 -3.49 8.12 15.72
C ASP A 193 -2.45 7.97 14.58
N VAL A 194 -2.77 8.51 13.42
CA VAL A 194 -1.83 8.66 12.28
C VAL A 194 -1.47 10.13 12.09
N ARG A 195 -2.08 11.04 12.88
CA ARG A 195 -1.90 12.49 12.79
C ARG A 195 -1.79 13.10 14.17
N PRO A 196 -0.95 14.15 14.32
CA PRO A 196 -0.87 14.91 15.58
C PRO A 196 -2.18 15.63 15.95
N ASP A 197 -3.06 15.87 14.94
CA ASP A 197 -4.34 16.56 15.12
C ASP A 197 -5.45 15.57 14.73
N SER A 198 -6.10 14.98 15.72
CA SER A 198 -7.22 14.04 15.56
C SER A 198 -8.54 14.73 15.14
N GLU A 199 -8.45 15.95 14.62
CA GLU A 199 -9.60 16.71 14.12
C GLU A 199 -10.10 16.16 12.80
N PHE A 200 -11.42 16.10 12.64
CA PHE A 200 -12.07 15.82 11.38
C PHE A 200 -13.28 16.73 11.18
N GLU A 201 -13.70 16.86 9.93
CA GLU A 201 -14.79 17.73 9.56
C GLU A 201 -16.01 16.93 9.11
N LEU A 202 -17.18 17.37 9.56
CA LEU A 202 -18.46 16.96 9.02
C LEU A 202 -19.19 18.19 8.49
N ILE A 203 -19.75 18.07 7.29
CA ILE A 203 -20.55 19.15 6.69
C ILE A 203 -22.02 18.81 6.93
N ALA A 204 -22.69 19.68 7.66
CA ALA A 204 -24.13 19.58 7.94
C ALA A 204 -24.96 19.74 6.66
N PRO A 205 -26.19 19.25 6.63
CA PRO A 205 -27.10 19.41 5.47
C PRO A 205 -27.28 20.89 5.04
N GLU A 206 -27.18 21.80 5.97
CA GLU A 206 -27.29 23.25 5.75
C GLU A 206 -26.00 23.87 5.18
N GLY A 207 -24.96 23.07 4.93
CA GLY A 207 -23.67 23.51 4.40
C GLY A 207 -22.70 24.04 5.47
N ILE A 208 -23.02 23.91 6.75
CA ILE A 208 -22.15 24.33 7.85
C ILE A 208 -21.10 23.25 8.11
N THR A 209 -19.82 23.63 8.10
CA THR A 209 -18.73 22.73 8.48
C THR A 209 -18.57 22.70 10.00
N LEU A 210 -18.61 21.50 10.56
CA LEU A 210 -18.38 21.21 11.96
C LEU A 210 -16.96 20.64 12.13
N HIS A 211 -16.13 21.28 12.93
CA HIS A 211 -14.81 20.77 13.32
C HIS A 211 -14.96 19.97 14.62
N LEU A 212 -14.54 18.73 14.57
CA LEU A 212 -14.74 17.76 15.64
C LEU A 212 -13.39 17.18 16.07
N ALA A 213 -13.10 17.29 17.37
CA ALA A 213 -11.90 16.75 17.98
C ALA A 213 -12.27 15.91 19.22
N PRO A 214 -13.00 14.81 19.06
CA PRO A 214 -13.37 13.98 20.20
C PRO A 214 -12.13 13.32 20.78
N GLN A 215 -12.01 13.33 22.10
CA GLN A 215 -10.92 12.67 22.81
C GLN A 215 -11.38 11.30 23.30
N GLY A 216 -10.53 10.30 23.09
CA GLY A 216 -10.80 8.93 23.45
C GLY A 216 -9.83 8.37 24.49
N ARG A 217 -10.23 7.24 25.08
CA ARG A 217 -9.35 6.43 25.94
C ARG A 217 -8.57 5.38 25.17
N PHE A 218 -8.86 5.23 23.88
CA PHE A 218 -8.29 4.25 22.99
C PHE A 218 -7.67 4.98 21.79
N ALA A 219 -6.38 4.83 21.60
CA ALA A 219 -5.66 5.37 20.46
C ALA A 219 -4.76 4.29 19.83
N THR A 220 -4.71 4.22 18.51
CA THR A 220 -3.85 3.30 17.78
C THR A 220 -3.52 3.84 16.38
N ASN A 221 -2.34 3.51 15.88
CA ASN A 221 -1.96 3.73 14.48
C ASN A 221 -2.18 2.47 13.60
N ASP A 222 -2.76 1.40 14.16
CA ASP A 222 -3.07 0.17 13.46
C ASP A 222 -4.57 0.04 13.20
N SER A 223 -4.95 -0.01 11.92
CA SER A 223 -6.36 -0.10 11.50
C SER A 223 -7.05 -1.38 11.96
N GLN A 224 -6.33 -2.49 12.04
CA GLN A 224 -6.91 -3.77 12.45
C GLN A 224 -7.26 -3.75 13.94
N THR A 225 -6.40 -3.18 14.76
CA THR A 225 -6.66 -2.95 16.19
C THR A 225 -7.87 -2.05 16.39
N LEU A 226 -7.97 -0.95 15.63
CA LEU A 226 -9.11 -0.03 15.71
C LEU A 226 -10.43 -0.76 15.37
N ILE A 227 -10.45 -1.51 14.27
CA ILE A 227 -11.63 -2.28 13.83
C ILE A 227 -12.02 -3.31 14.91
N ARG A 228 -11.05 -3.98 15.53
CA ARG A 228 -11.32 -4.93 16.62
C ARG A 228 -11.93 -4.27 17.83
N TRP A 229 -11.45 -3.09 18.24
CA TRP A 229 -12.09 -2.33 19.32
C TRP A 229 -13.50 -1.90 18.95
N LEU A 230 -13.70 -1.41 17.72
CA LEU A 230 -15.00 -1.00 17.21
C LEU A 230 -16.00 -2.18 17.26
N THR A 231 -15.64 -3.32 16.69
CA THR A 231 -16.52 -4.51 16.64
C THR A 231 -16.75 -5.15 18.01
N ALA A 232 -15.81 -4.99 18.95
CA ALA A 232 -15.98 -5.38 20.35
C ALA A 232 -16.88 -4.41 21.14
N GLY A 233 -17.38 -3.33 20.54
CA GLY A 233 -18.23 -2.36 21.19
C GLY A 233 -17.51 -1.44 22.18
N ALA A 234 -16.26 -1.05 21.88
CA ALA A 234 -15.47 -0.19 22.76
C ALA A 234 -15.79 1.30 22.58
N GLY A 235 -16.44 1.71 21.47
CA GLY A 235 -16.76 3.11 21.23
C GLY A 235 -17.16 3.43 19.79
N ILE A 236 -17.13 4.75 19.49
CA ILE A 236 -17.41 5.34 18.19
C ILE A 236 -16.07 5.62 17.48
N ALA A 237 -16.02 5.43 16.15
CA ALA A 237 -14.84 5.71 15.35
C ALA A 237 -15.18 6.52 14.09
N TYR A 238 -14.20 7.28 13.57
CA TYR A 238 -14.23 7.92 12.25
C TYR A 238 -13.24 7.23 11.34
N VAL A 239 -13.75 6.43 10.40
CA VAL A 239 -12.94 5.52 9.59
C VAL A 239 -13.38 5.52 8.12
N PRO A 240 -12.52 5.11 7.18
CA PRO A 240 -12.95 4.80 5.82
C PRO A 240 -14.04 3.72 5.82
N ILE A 241 -15.13 3.94 5.09
CA ILE A 241 -16.26 2.99 5.03
C ILE A 241 -15.82 1.57 4.63
N MET A 242 -14.82 1.47 3.75
CA MET A 242 -14.30 0.18 3.27
C MET A 242 -13.68 -0.70 4.36
N TRP A 243 -13.30 -0.12 5.51
CA TRP A 243 -12.76 -0.89 6.63
C TRP A 243 -13.83 -1.65 7.41
N VAL A 244 -15.07 -1.18 7.33
CA VAL A 244 -16.20 -1.67 8.12
C VAL A 244 -17.37 -2.13 7.25
N LEU A 245 -17.16 -2.19 5.93
CA LEU A 245 -18.24 -2.48 4.98
C LEU A 245 -18.89 -3.83 5.20
N ASP A 246 -18.12 -4.86 5.52
CA ASP A 246 -18.65 -6.20 5.77
C ASP A 246 -19.41 -6.24 7.09
N GLU A 247 -18.95 -5.56 8.12
CA GLU A 247 -19.64 -5.45 9.41
C GLU A 247 -20.96 -4.65 9.27
N ILE A 248 -20.98 -3.63 8.39
CA ILE A 248 -22.21 -2.89 8.09
C ILE A 248 -23.21 -3.79 7.37
N LYS A 249 -22.78 -4.55 6.35
CA LYS A 249 -23.63 -5.48 5.61
C LYS A 249 -24.21 -6.59 6.49
N GLN A 250 -23.45 -7.02 7.50
CA GLN A 250 -23.88 -8.03 8.49
C GLN A 250 -24.78 -7.43 9.58
N GLY A 251 -24.93 -6.10 9.63
CA GLY A 251 -25.70 -5.41 10.64
C GLY A 251 -25.04 -5.32 12.03
N ASN A 252 -23.73 -5.57 12.11
CA ASN A 252 -22.94 -5.49 13.35
C ASN A 252 -22.50 -4.07 13.67
N VAL A 253 -22.29 -3.23 12.64
CA VAL A 253 -21.88 -1.84 12.75
C VAL A 253 -22.90 -0.93 12.07
N GLU A 254 -23.23 0.18 12.71
CA GLU A 254 -24.11 1.21 12.20
C GLU A 254 -23.34 2.49 11.88
N ILE A 255 -23.69 3.14 10.75
CA ILE A 255 -23.18 4.46 10.38
C ILE A 255 -24.01 5.50 11.12
N LEU A 256 -23.32 6.43 11.78
CA LEU A 256 -23.94 7.55 12.49
C LEU A 256 -23.88 8.80 11.61
N PHE A 257 -24.82 9.70 11.83
CA PHE A 257 -24.85 11.01 11.17
C PHE A 257 -24.90 10.92 9.63
N ASN A 258 -25.71 10.03 9.08
CA ASN A 258 -25.83 9.76 7.63
C ASN A 258 -26.14 10.99 6.78
N ARG A 259 -26.73 12.04 7.37
CA ARG A 259 -27.04 13.30 6.66
C ARG A 259 -25.83 14.23 6.53
N TYR A 260 -24.77 14.00 7.32
CA TYR A 260 -23.56 14.81 7.29
C TYR A 260 -22.60 14.28 6.22
N LEU A 261 -21.90 15.18 5.55
CA LEU A 261 -20.84 14.85 4.60
C LEU A 261 -19.50 14.86 5.32
N SER A 262 -18.64 13.97 4.92
CA SER A 262 -17.23 14.03 5.27
C SER A 262 -16.40 14.28 4.01
N ASP A 263 -15.24 14.93 4.14
CA ASP A 263 -14.33 15.10 3.03
C ASP A 263 -13.66 13.75 2.70
N PRO A 264 -13.92 13.18 1.51
CA PRO A 264 -13.35 11.90 1.15
C PRO A 264 -11.87 12.06 0.84
N ARG A 265 -11.04 11.19 1.43
CA ARG A 265 -9.59 11.24 1.23
C ARG A 265 -9.20 10.75 -0.16
N PRO A 266 -8.53 11.56 -0.99
CA PRO A 266 -8.11 11.14 -2.32
C PRO A 266 -7.06 10.03 -2.25
N VAL A 267 -7.11 9.12 -3.22
CA VAL A 267 -6.17 8.00 -3.38
C VAL A 267 -5.48 8.12 -4.73
N TYR A 268 -4.18 7.93 -4.73
CA TYR A 268 -3.34 8.06 -5.91
C TYR A 268 -2.47 6.82 -6.11
N ALA A 269 -2.31 6.47 -7.38
CA ALA A 269 -1.20 5.65 -7.86
C ALA A 269 -0.03 6.57 -8.19
N VAL A 270 1.15 6.30 -7.63
CA VAL A 270 2.38 7.08 -7.86
C VAL A 270 3.42 6.17 -8.47
N TYR A 271 4.08 6.62 -9.55
CA TYR A 271 5.03 5.84 -10.33
C TYR A 271 6.09 6.74 -11.00
N THR A 272 7.14 6.15 -11.56
CA THR A 272 8.33 6.88 -12.04
C THR A 272 8.28 7.27 -13.52
N GLN A 273 7.47 6.60 -14.37
CA GLN A 273 7.48 6.76 -15.82
C GLN A 273 6.17 7.36 -16.34
N LYS A 274 6.27 8.38 -17.23
CA LYS A 274 5.11 9.01 -17.87
C LYS A 274 4.65 8.27 -19.13
N ASP A 275 5.59 7.87 -19.96
CA ASP A 275 5.30 7.64 -21.38
C ASP A 275 5.27 6.16 -21.81
N LYS A 276 5.37 5.20 -20.96
CA LYS A 276 5.16 3.76 -21.25
C LYS A 276 5.08 2.97 -19.96
N LEU A 277 3.98 3.13 -19.22
CA LEU A 277 3.76 2.27 -18.06
C LEU A 277 3.78 0.80 -18.48
N PRO A 278 4.55 -0.07 -17.80
CA PRO A 278 4.50 -1.50 -18.01
C PRO A 278 3.07 -2.03 -17.90
N LEU A 279 2.70 -3.00 -18.73
CA LEU A 279 1.34 -3.53 -18.79
C LEU A 279 0.86 -4.06 -17.42
N LYS A 280 1.76 -4.68 -16.64
CA LYS A 280 1.48 -5.12 -15.27
C LYS A 280 1.02 -3.98 -14.34
N VAL A 281 1.61 -2.78 -14.50
CA VAL A 281 1.23 -1.58 -13.74
C VAL A 281 -0.10 -1.03 -14.21
N GLN A 282 -0.32 -0.97 -15.54
CA GLN A 282 -1.57 -0.51 -16.13
C GLN A 282 -2.75 -1.37 -15.66
N VAL A 283 -2.60 -2.70 -15.71
CA VAL A 283 -3.62 -3.64 -15.25
C VAL A 283 -3.93 -3.41 -13.78
N CYS A 284 -2.93 -3.32 -12.92
CA CYS A 284 -3.13 -3.05 -11.49
C CYS A 284 -3.88 -1.72 -11.25
N ILE A 285 -3.50 -0.67 -11.96
CA ILE A 285 -4.18 0.62 -11.88
C ILE A 285 -5.66 0.51 -12.30
N ASN A 286 -5.97 -0.28 -13.32
CA ASN A 286 -7.35 -0.46 -13.77
C ASN A 286 -8.20 -1.20 -12.72
N TYR A 287 -7.67 -2.27 -12.11
CA TYR A 287 -8.33 -2.95 -10.98
C TYR A 287 -8.57 -2.01 -9.80
N LEU A 288 -7.60 -1.16 -9.48
CA LEU A 288 -7.74 -0.16 -8.41
C LEU A 288 -8.80 0.89 -8.74
N LEU A 289 -8.85 1.38 -9.98
CA LEU A 289 -9.88 2.33 -10.43
C LEU A 289 -11.28 1.73 -10.31
N GLU A 290 -11.48 0.49 -10.76
CA GLU A 290 -12.75 -0.22 -10.67
C GLU A 290 -13.17 -0.40 -9.20
N TYR A 291 -12.24 -0.81 -8.33
CA TYR A 291 -12.49 -0.93 -6.90
C TYR A 291 -12.96 0.38 -6.28
N PHE A 292 -12.24 1.49 -6.49
CA PHE A 292 -12.61 2.77 -5.88
C PHE A 292 -13.90 3.36 -6.48
N ASN A 293 -14.20 3.10 -7.74
CA ASN A 293 -15.50 3.45 -8.34
C ASN A 293 -16.65 2.67 -7.68
N THR A 294 -16.46 1.37 -7.45
CA THR A 294 -17.43 0.51 -6.76
C THR A 294 -17.67 0.99 -5.33
N VAL A 295 -16.61 1.26 -4.57
CA VAL A 295 -16.73 1.79 -3.20
C VAL A 295 -17.47 3.14 -3.19
N GLY A 296 -17.16 4.02 -4.12
CA GLY A 296 -17.87 5.30 -4.28
C GLY A 296 -19.36 5.11 -4.53
N SER A 297 -19.74 4.18 -5.41
CA SER A 297 -21.14 3.86 -5.72
C SER A 297 -21.88 3.28 -4.52
N VAL A 298 -21.25 2.35 -3.79
CA VAL A 298 -21.81 1.76 -2.57
C VAL A 298 -22.05 2.85 -1.51
N TYR A 299 -21.10 3.74 -1.30
CA TYR A 299 -21.25 4.85 -0.36
C TYR A 299 -22.42 5.78 -0.73
N GLN A 300 -22.59 6.09 -2.01
CA GLN A 300 -23.72 6.91 -2.49
C GLN A 300 -25.07 6.20 -2.26
N ALA A 301 -25.15 4.90 -2.51
CA ALA A 301 -26.36 4.12 -2.25
C ALA A 301 -26.75 4.15 -0.76
N PHE A 302 -25.80 3.91 0.16
CA PHE A 302 -26.02 4.02 1.60
C PHE A 302 -26.57 5.38 2.04
N ARG A 303 -26.15 6.46 1.37
CA ARG A 303 -26.62 7.79 1.67
C ARG A 303 -28.04 8.06 1.17
N GLN A 304 -28.43 7.51 0.02
CA GLN A 304 -29.76 7.68 -0.55
C GLN A 304 -30.83 6.93 0.24
N ASP A 305 -30.55 5.67 0.62
CA ASP A 305 -31.48 4.83 1.36
C ASP A 305 -31.81 5.40 2.76
N ASN A 306 -30.90 6.18 3.35
CA ASN A 306 -31.08 6.79 4.67
C ASN A 306 -31.57 8.25 4.63
N ASN A 307 -31.81 8.83 3.45
CA ASN A 307 -32.42 10.15 3.26
C ASN A 307 -33.93 10.09 2.94
N SER A 308 -34.48 8.88 2.79
CA SER A 308 -35.91 8.62 2.60
C SER A 308 -36.59 8.37 3.93
#